data_3def8329d947118790e2e86850f5650b
#
_entry.id   3def8329d947118790e2e86850f5650b
#
_cell.length_a   1.000
_cell.length_b   1.000
_cell.length_c   1.000
_cell.angle_alpha   90.00
_cell.angle_beta   90.00
_cell.angle_gamma   90.00
#
_symmetry.space_group_name_H-M   'P 1'
#
loop_
_entity.id
_entity.type
_entity.pdbx_description
1 polymer ?
#
loop_
_entity_poly.entity_id
_entity_poly.type
_entity_poly.pdbx_seq_one_letter_code
_entity_poly.pdbx_strand_id
1 'polypeptide(L)'
;MRKRKWLAVGLAVCLLLAGLSGCAGQQRQLRVTLVLKTETDVAEFWGMLLSGVERAAEEYNVKLKVLASPNETAIDTQIELIRQTVAEKPDVMILSAADYDRCAEATEEAIAAGIGVVAVDTDVNAEGRACYVGSDNYEMGLEMGQQMASYLPEGGKVAVIQHMLTTTTGIDRTRGVIDALTKAGNIEILGSFCCDNSTDRAQS
;
A
#
# COMPACT_ATOMS: atom_id res chain seq x y z
N MET A 1 70.37 18.03 6.51
CA MET A 1 69.65 16.75 6.77
C MET A 1 68.33 16.94 7.55
N ARG A 2 68.19 17.88 8.46
CA ARG A 2 66.98 18.09 9.29
C ARG A 2 65.75 18.55 8.48
N LYS A 3 65.88 19.44 7.50
CA LYS A 3 64.75 19.98 6.67
C LYS A 3 64.10 18.90 5.79
N ARG A 4 64.85 17.91 5.30
CA ARG A 4 64.27 16.81 4.49
C ARG A 4 63.41 15.84 5.31
N LYS A 5 63.69 15.66 6.61
CA LYS A 5 62.89 14.82 7.51
C LYS A 5 61.53 15.47 7.82
N TRP A 6 61.47 16.77 7.97
CA TRP A 6 60.21 17.51 8.18
C TRP A 6 59.32 17.53 6.96
N LEU A 7 59.90 17.60 5.76
CA LEU A 7 59.15 17.47 4.50
C LEU A 7 58.55 16.08 4.32
N ALA A 8 59.28 15.03 4.67
CA ALA A 8 58.76 13.67 4.58
C ALA A 8 57.64 13.39 5.60
N VAL A 9 57.73 13.93 6.82
CA VAL A 9 56.63 13.84 7.82
C VAL A 9 55.43 14.63 7.38
N GLY A 10 55.57 15.82 6.82
CA GLY A 10 54.45 16.61 6.28
C GLY A 10 53.72 15.92 5.13
N LEU A 11 54.48 15.27 4.23
CA LEU A 11 53.89 14.52 3.11
C LEU A 11 53.12 13.28 3.60
N ALA A 12 53.68 12.56 4.61
CA ALA A 12 53.01 11.39 5.20
C ALA A 12 51.72 11.76 5.94
N VAL A 13 51.68 12.88 6.64
CA VAL A 13 50.47 13.39 7.31
C VAL A 13 49.39 13.82 6.27
N CYS A 14 49.78 14.48 5.17
CA CYS A 14 48.88 14.82 4.10
C CYS A 14 48.27 13.61 3.41
N LEU A 15 49.07 12.53 3.20
CA LEU A 15 48.59 11.28 2.61
C LEU A 15 47.68 10.51 3.57
N LEU A 16 47.90 10.57 4.88
CA LEU A 16 47.02 10.01 5.90
C LEU A 16 45.69 10.78 6.00
N LEU A 17 45.71 12.09 5.90
CA LEU A 17 44.50 12.93 5.89
C LEU A 17 43.69 12.78 4.59
N ALA A 18 44.33 12.58 3.44
CA ALA A 18 43.66 12.28 2.18
C ALA A 18 43.02 10.88 2.17
N GLY A 19 43.59 9.91 2.89
CA GLY A 19 43.00 8.56 3.05
C GLY A 19 41.75 8.51 3.94
N LEU A 20 41.59 9.48 4.84
CA LEU A 20 40.39 9.58 5.71
C LEU A 20 39.19 10.28 5.05
N SER A 21 39.40 10.97 3.93
CA SER A 21 38.30 11.64 3.19
C SER A 21 37.56 10.71 2.19
N GLY A 22 37.94 9.44 2.10
CA GLY A 22 37.53 8.53 1.01
C GLY A 22 36.33 7.62 1.29
N CYS A 23 35.64 7.73 2.42
CA CYS A 23 34.51 6.83 2.74
C CYS A 23 33.22 7.55 3.16
N ALA A 24 32.95 8.75 2.65
CA ALA A 24 31.55 9.17 2.54
C ALA A 24 30.97 8.43 1.32
N GLY A 25 30.67 7.15 1.45
CA GLY A 25 29.92 6.40 0.46
C GLY A 25 28.64 7.19 0.20
N GLN A 26 28.50 7.72 -1.00
CA GLN A 26 27.28 8.39 -1.43
C GLN A 26 26.17 7.34 -1.27
N GLN A 27 25.38 7.47 -0.22
CA GLN A 27 24.29 6.56 0.06
C GLN A 27 23.36 6.60 -1.15
N ARG A 28 23.32 5.49 -1.91
CA ARG A 28 22.47 5.39 -3.10
C ARG A 28 21.04 5.70 -2.68
N GLN A 29 20.44 6.69 -3.32
CA GLN A 29 19.04 7.05 -3.10
C GLN A 29 18.15 5.86 -3.48
N LEU A 30 17.31 5.42 -2.56
CA LEU A 30 16.34 4.36 -2.81
C LEU A 30 15.35 4.82 -3.87
N ARG A 31 15.00 3.91 -4.78
CA ARG A 31 13.98 4.12 -5.79
C ARG A 31 12.73 3.36 -5.38
N VAL A 32 11.65 4.09 -5.17
CA VAL A 32 10.35 3.54 -4.77
C VAL A 32 9.32 3.86 -5.82
N THR A 33 8.53 2.86 -6.22
CA THR A 33 7.37 3.05 -7.09
C THR A 33 6.11 2.77 -6.28
N LEU A 34 5.22 3.77 -6.19
CA LEU A 34 3.87 3.61 -5.65
C LEU A 34 2.93 3.27 -6.80
N VAL A 35 2.22 2.14 -6.69
CA VAL A 35 1.21 1.69 -7.66
C VAL A 35 -0.16 1.72 -6.98
N LEU A 36 -0.99 2.66 -7.40
CA LEU A 36 -2.33 2.87 -6.86
C LEU A 36 -3.40 2.22 -7.73
N LYS A 37 -4.49 1.78 -7.10
CA LYS A 37 -5.65 1.18 -7.78
C LYS A 37 -6.57 2.21 -8.44
N THR A 38 -6.37 3.52 -8.17
CA THR A 38 -7.10 4.62 -8.81
C THR A 38 -6.28 5.91 -8.81
N GLU A 39 -6.66 6.88 -9.63
CA GLU A 39 -6.09 8.22 -9.63
C GLU A 39 -6.38 8.96 -8.31
N THR A 40 -5.53 9.91 -7.95
CA THR A 40 -5.53 10.54 -6.63
C THR A 40 -6.53 11.70 -6.49
N ASP A 41 -7.09 12.18 -7.58
CA ASP A 41 -8.11 13.21 -7.63
C ASP A 41 -9.55 12.68 -7.53
N VAL A 42 -9.71 11.35 -7.60
CA VAL A 42 -11.03 10.69 -7.54
C VAL A 42 -11.66 10.78 -6.15
N ALA A 43 -10.85 10.74 -5.07
CA ALA A 43 -11.32 10.88 -3.71
C ALA A 43 -10.25 11.49 -2.81
N GLU A 44 -10.68 12.28 -1.82
CA GLU A 44 -9.80 12.95 -0.85
C GLU A 44 -8.82 12.00 -0.15
N PHE A 45 -9.26 10.77 0.13
CA PHE A 45 -8.43 9.71 0.73
C PHE A 45 -7.13 9.48 -0.05
N TRP A 46 -7.20 9.36 -1.38
CA TRP A 46 -6.03 9.09 -2.21
C TRP A 46 -5.06 10.26 -2.27
N GLY A 47 -5.59 11.48 -2.26
CA GLY A 47 -4.80 12.71 -2.17
C GLY A 47 -4.04 12.80 -0.84
N MET A 48 -4.69 12.46 0.29
CA MET A 48 -4.06 12.42 1.60
C MET A 48 -2.98 11.33 1.69
N LEU A 49 -3.26 10.13 1.17
CA LEU A 49 -2.28 9.05 1.12
C LEU A 49 -1.04 9.46 0.32
N LEU A 50 -1.23 10.01 -0.88
CA LEU A 50 -0.12 10.48 -1.72
C LEU A 50 0.70 11.55 -1.00
N SER A 51 0.06 12.54 -0.38
CA SER A 51 0.76 13.59 0.37
C SER A 51 1.61 13.02 1.51
N GLY A 52 1.13 11.98 2.21
CA GLY A 52 1.90 11.27 3.22
C GLY A 52 3.12 10.55 2.65
N VAL A 53 2.96 9.88 1.51
CA VAL A 53 4.06 9.17 0.83
C VAL A 53 5.10 10.16 0.29
N GLU A 54 4.69 11.29 -0.28
CA GLU A 54 5.59 12.34 -0.77
C GLU A 54 6.42 12.94 0.37
N ARG A 55 5.80 13.26 1.51
CA ARG A 55 6.51 13.74 2.69
C ARG A 55 7.53 12.73 3.20
N ALA A 56 7.17 11.45 3.25
CA ALA A 56 8.11 10.40 3.65
C ALA A 56 9.26 10.28 2.63
N ALA A 57 8.96 10.38 1.33
CA ALA A 57 10.00 10.35 0.29
C ALA A 57 11.01 11.52 0.42
N GLU A 58 10.54 12.71 0.76
CA GLU A 58 11.40 13.87 1.06
C GLU A 58 12.23 13.64 2.32
N GLU A 59 11.59 13.22 3.43
CA GLU A 59 12.25 13.01 4.73
C GLU A 59 13.36 11.96 4.66
N TYR A 60 13.11 10.86 3.93
CA TYR A 60 14.05 9.74 3.80
C TYR A 60 14.93 9.82 2.55
N ASN A 61 14.87 10.92 1.81
CA ASN A 61 15.62 11.13 0.56
C ASN A 61 15.42 9.96 -0.43
N VAL A 62 14.17 9.60 -0.71
CA VAL A 62 13.76 8.54 -1.61
C VAL A 62 13.37 9.11 -2.97
N LYS A 63 13.76 8.46 -4.05
CA LYS A 63 13.27 8.78 -5.39
C LYS A 63 11.92 8.08 -5.62
N LEU A 64 10.84 8.83 -5.44
CA LEU A 64 9.47 8.34 -5.62
C LEU A 64 9.05 8.44 -7.09
N LYS A 65 8.37 7.38 -7.58
CA LYS A 65 7.56 7.36 -8.80
C LYS A 65 6.15 6.93 -8.43
N VAL A 66 5.14 7.60 -8.99
CA VAL A 66 3.73 7.24 -8.77
C VAL A 66 3.11 6.77 -10.08
N LEU A 67 2.44 5.64 -10.04
CA LEU A 67 1.62 5.07 -11.10
C LEU A 67 0.23 4.82 -10.53
N ALA A 68 -0.82 5.10 -11.30
CA ALA A 68 -2.19 4.89 -10.88
C ALA A 68 -3.04 4.33 -12.02
N SER A 69 -3.97 3.44 -11.68
CA SER A 69 -5.02 3.02 -12.61
C SER A 69 -6.07 4.13 -12.76
N PRO A 70 -6.79 4.22 -13.86
CA PRO A 70 -7.79 5.26 -14.06
C PRO A 70 -8.97 5.15 -13.08
N ASN A 71 -9.26 3.95 -12.60
CA ASN A 71 -10.29 3.66 -11.58
C ASN A 71 -10.06 2.29 -10.96
N GLU A 72 -10.76 2.01 -9.84
CA GLU A 72 -10.58 0.77 -9.06
C GLU A 72 -11.03 -0.51 -9.77
N THR A 73 -11.82 -0.42 -10.86
CA THR A 73 -12.24 -1.58 -11.65
C THR A 73 -11.32 -1.88 -12.83
N ALA A 74 -10.34 -1.03 -13.11
CA ALA A 74 -9.36 -1.20 -14.18
C ALA A 74 -8.21 -2.15 -13.77
N ILE A 75 -8.56 -3.37 -13.34
CA ILE A 75 -7.65 -4.34 -12.75
C ILE A 75 -6.54 -4.74 -13.74
N ASP A 76 -6.89 -4.99 -15.01
CA ASP A 76 -5.91 -5.36 -16.03
C ASP A 76 -4.88 -4.26 -16.26
N THR A 77 -5.31 -2.99 -16.25
CA THR A 77 -4.39 -1.85 -16.31
C THR A 77 -3.43 -1.83 -15.12
N GLN A 78 -3.93 -2.11 -13.90
CA GLN A 78 -3.04 -2.17 -12.74
C GLN A 78 -2.02 -3.30 -12.84
N ILE A 79 -2.42 -4.48 -13.31
CA ILE A 79 -1.51 -5.61 -13.55
C ILE A 79 -0.39 -5.21 -14.53
N GLU A 80 -0.72 -4.49 -15.60
CA GLU A 80 0.28 -3.94 -16.52
C GLU A 80 1.23 -2.94 -15.85
N LEU A 81 0.71 -2.05 -14.98
CA LEU A 81 1.53 -1.11 -14.20
C LEU A 81 2.46 -1.82 -13.22
N ILE A 82 2.02 -2.92 -12.60
CA ILE A 82 2.88 -3.76 -11.76
C ILE A 82 4.01 -4.36 -12.61
N ARG A 83 3.72 -4.95 -13.77
CA ARG A 83 4.73 -5.52 -14.68
C ARG A 83 5.67 -4.47 -15.25
N GLN A 84 5.17 -3.27 -15.56
CA GLN A 84 6.03 -2.12 -15.90
C GLN A 84 7.01 -1.80 -14.76
N THR A 85 6.52 -1.81 -13.53
CA THR A 85 7.36 -1.60 -12.33
C THR A 85 8.43 -2.68 -12.21
N VAL A 86 8.09 -3.95 -12.48
CA VAL A 86 9.06 -5.06 -12.52
C VAL A 86 10.17 -4.80 -13.54
N ALA A 87 9.82 -4.34 -14.73
CA ALA A 87 10.78 -4.04 -15.79
C ALA A 87 11.73 -2.87 -15.43
N GLU A 88 11.25 -1.89 -14.68
CA GLU A 88 12.02 -0.72 -14.24
C GLU A 88 12.94 -1.01 -13.04
N LYS A 89 12.71 -2.10 -12.32
CA LYS A 89 13.50 -2.59 -11.18
C LYS A 89 13.77 -1.51 -10.12
N PRO A 90 12.73 -0.93 -9.48
CA PRO A 90 12.93 -0.11 -8.30
C PRO A 90 13.45 -0.98 -7.14
N ASP A 91 13.86 -0.36 -6.04
CA ASP A 91 14.23 -1.09 -4.83
C ASP A 91 13.00 -1.57 -4.07
N VAL A 92 11.91 -0.77 -4.11
CA VAL A 92 10.65 -1.09 -3.43
C VAL A 92 9.46 -0.70 -4.32
N MET A 93 8.44 -1.54 -4.32
CA MET A 93 7.10 -1.25 -4.83
C MET A 93 6.15 -1.14 -3.64
N ILE A 94 5.42 -0.03 -3.55
CA ILE A 94 4.27 0.13 -2.65
C ILE A 94 3.03 -0.09 -3.51
N LEU A 95 2.19 -1.04 -3.13
CA LEU A 95 1.03 -1.47 -3.92
C LEU A 95 -0.26 -1.34 -3.11
N SER A 96 -1.26 -0.64 -3.67
CA SER A 96 -2.65 -0.74 -3.24
C SER A 96 -3.39 -1.58 -4.28
N ALA A 97 -3.63 -2.87 -4.01
CA ALA A 97 -4.14 -3.79 -5.00
C ALA A 97 -5.64 -3.55 -5.30
N ALA A 98 -6.02 -3.49 -6.58
CA ALA A 98 -7.40 -3.40 -7.04
C ALA A 98 -8.15 -4.74 -6.93
N ASP A 99 -7.40 -5.84 -6.93
CA ASP A 99 -7.92 -7.19 -6.79
C ASP A 99 -6.91 -8.04 -6.02
N TYR A 100 -7.39 -8.68 -4.93
CA TYR A 100 -6.55 -9.47 -4.03
C TYR A 100 -5.85 -10.63 -4.73
N ASP A 101 -6.59 -11.37 -5.58
CA ASP A 101 -6.10 -12.57 -6.23
C ASP A 101 -5.50 -12.28 -7.61
N ARG A 102 -6.13 -11.43 -8.43
CA ARG A 102 -5.69 -11.19 -9.82
C ARG A 102 -4.36 -10.42 -9.89
N CYS A 103 -4.06 -9.57 -8.90
CA CYS A 103 -2.78 -8.88 -8.81
C CYS A 103 -1.64 -9.76 -8.27
N ALA A 104 -1.94 -10.95 -7.76
CA ALA A 104 -0.98 -11.81 -7.06
C ALA A 104 0.20 -12.21 -7.96
N GLU A 105 -0.06 -12.80 -9.14
CA GLU A 105 0.99 -13.28 -10.05
C GLU A 105 2.00 -12.17 -10.41
N ALA A 106 1.51 -11.00 -10.83
CA ALA A 106 2.39 -9.88 -11.19
C ALA A 106 3.17 -9.34 -9.97
N THR A 107 2.59 -9.43 -8.76
CA THR A 107 3.26 -9.06 -7.52
C THR A 107 4.35 -10.07 -7.17
N GLU A 108 4.11 -11.35 -7.35
CA GLU A 108 5.10 -12.41 -7.17
C GLU A 108 6.26 -12.29 -8.19
N GLU A 109 5.97 -11.88 -9.43
CA GLU A 109 6.99 -11.53 -10.42
C GLU A 109 7.92 -10.40 -9.89
N ALA A 110 7.35 -9.37 -9.23
CA ALA A 110 8.12 -8.30 -8.62
C ALA A 110 9.02 -8.79 -7.47
N ILE A 111 8.48 -9.63 -6.59
CA ILE A 111 9.19 -10.24 -5.47
C ILE A 111 10.33 -11.12 -5.99
N ALA A 112 10.06 -11.98 -6.99
CA ALA A 112 11.06 -12.83 -7.63
C ALA A 112 12.18 -12.04 -8.32
N ALA A 113 11.88 -10.83 -8.81
CA ALA A 113 12.86 -9.90 -9.37
C ALA A 113 13.72 -9.19 -8.30
N GLY A 114 13.49 -9.46 -7.02
CA GLY A 114 14.21 -8.84 -5.89
C GLY A 114 13.70 -7.47 -5.48
N ILE A 115 12.49 -7.09 -5.90
CA ILE A 115 11.85 -5.83 -5.50
C ILE A 115 11.15 -6.07 -4.16
N GLY A 116 11.43 -5.23 -3.15
CA GLY A 116 10.70 -5.26 -1.89
C GLY A 116 9.25 -4.80 -2.11
N VAL A 117 8.26 -5.59 -1.68
CA VAL A 117 6.85 -5.23 -1.86
C VAL A 117 6.20 -4.90 -0.52
N VAL A 118 5.57 -3.73 -0.44
CA VAL A 118 4.75 -3.28 0.68
C VAL A 118 3.32 -3.08 0.17
N ALA A 119 2.35 -3.80 0.73
CA ALA A 119 0.95 -3.54 0.45
C ALA A 119 0.41 -2.41 1.34
N VAL A 120 -0.41 -1.52 0.77
CA VAL A 120 -1.02 -0.38 1.49
C VAL A 120 -2.51 -0.29 1.18
N ASP A 121 -3.33 0.03 2.19
CA ASP A 121 -4.80 0.14 2.12
C ASP A 121 -5.48 -1.20 1.79
N THR A 122 -5.19 -1.78 0.62
CA THR A 122 -5.67 -3.10 0.20
C THR A 122 -4.49 -4.06 0.06
N ASP A 123 -4.66 -5.27 0.58
CA ASP A 123 -3.65 -6.33 0.52
C ASP A 123 -3.70 -7.08 -0.82
N VAL A 124 -2.72 -7.93 -1.06
CA VAL A 124 -2.57 -8.78 -2.26
C VAL A 124 -2.18 -10.19 -1.83
N ASN A 125 -2.75 -11.20 -2.50
CA ASN A 125 -2.47 -12.63 -2.25
C ASN A 125 -1.12 -13.07 -2.84
N ALA A 126 -0.04 -12.43 -2.40
CA ALA A 126 1.32 -12.73 -2.84
C ALA A 126 2.19 -13.08 -1.64
N GLU A 127 2.81 -14.27 -1.68
CA GLU A 127 3.76 -14.67 -0.64
C GLU A 127 5.07 -13.90 -0.79
N GLY A 128 5.69 -13.55 0.36
CA GLY A 128 6.99 -12.87 0.37
C GLY A 128 6.92 -11.33 0.29
N ARG A 129 5.73 -10.72 0.30
CA ARG A 129 5.63 -9.27 0.56
C ARG A 129 6.19 -8.94 1.93
N ALA A 130 6.85 -7.80 2.06
CA ALA A 130 7.53 -7.40 3.30
C ALA A 130 6.52 -7.12 4.45
N CYS A 131 5.44 -6.41 4.16
CA CYS A 131 4.35 -6.13 5.11
C CYS A 131 3.10 -5.60 4.39
N TYR A 132 2.01 -5.54 5.16
CA TYR A 132 0.79 -4.80 4.85
C TYR A 132 0.65 -3.63 5.83
N VAL A 133 0.29 -2.47 5.32
CA VAL A 133 0.01 -1.25 6.09
C VAL A 133 -1.41 -0.81 5.78
N GLY A 134 -2.30 -0.96 6.72
CA GLY A 134 -3.72 -0.62 6.57
C GLY A 134 -4.49 -0.82 7.87
N SER A 135 -5.80 -0.56 7.79
CA SER A 135 -6.72 -0.82 8.90
C SER A 135 -7.08 -2.31 8.96
N ASP A 136 -7.39 -2.80 10.15
CA ASP A 136 -8.06 -4.09 10.30
C ASP A 136 -9.52 -3.95 9.86
N ASN A 137 -9.78 -4.32 8.60
CA ASN A 137 -11.10 -4.15 7.99
C ASN A 137 -12.14 -5.12 8.56
N TYR A 138 -11.71 -6.28 9.06
CA TYR A 138 -12.61 -7.21 9.70
C TYR A 138 -13.09 -6.66 11.05
N GLU A 139 -12.19 -6.17 11.89
CA GLU A 139 -12.55 -5.53 13.17
C GLU A 139 -13.41 -4.27 12.95
N MET A 140 -13.09 -3.44 11.97
CA MET A 140 -13.96 -2.33 11.59
C MET A 140 -15.36 -2.79 11.22
N GLY A 141 -15.49 -3.87 10.46
CA GLY A 141 -16.77 -4.49 10.10
C GLY A 141 -17.52 -5.00 11.32
N LEU A 142 -16.84 -5.67 12.25
CA LEU A 142 -17.42 -6.12 13.51
C LEU A 142 -18.00 -4.96 14.32
N GLU A 143 -17.24 -3.87 14.48
CA GLU A 143 -17.71 -2.67 15.19
C GLU A 143 -18.92 -2.04 14.51
N MET A 144 -18.93 -1.91 13.18
CA MET A 144 -20.05 -1.39 12.41
C MET A 144 -21.32 -2.25 12.59
N GLY A 145 -21.18 -3.58 12.51
CA GLY A 145 -22.29 -4.51 12.70
C GLY A 145 -22.83 -4.50 14.14
N GLN A 146 -21.97 -4.43 15.15
CA GLN A 146 -22.35 -4.28 16.55
C GLN A 146 -23.08 -2.96 16.80
N GLN A 147 -22.59 -1.86 16.23
CA GLN A 147 -23.24 -0.57 16.35
C GLN A 147 -24.62 -0.58 15.68
N MET A 148 -24.73 -1.20 14.49
CA MET A 148 -26.01 -1.37 13.82
C MET A 148 -26.99 -2.21 14.64
N ALA A 149 -26.55 -3.31 15.22
CA ALA A 149 -27.36 -4.14 16.09
C ALA A 149 -27.87 -3.36 17.32
N SER A 150 -27.05 -2.46 17.86
CA SER A 150 -27.46 -1.62 19.01
C SER A 150 -28.59 -0.66 18.71
N TYR A 151 -28.77 -0.25 17.45
CA TYR A 151 -29.90 0.57 16.99
C TYR A 151 -31.19 -0.25 16.76
N LEU A 152 -31.09 -1.58 16.77
CA LEU A 152 -32.19 -2.51 16.53
C LEU A 152 -32.35 -3.50 17.71
N PRO A 153 -32.60 -3.03 18.94
CA PRO A 153 -32.63 -3.89 20.12
C PRO A 153 -33.77 -4.92 20.05
N GLU A 154 -34.88 -4.59 19.40
CA GLU A 154 -36.02 -5.51 19.19
C GLU A 154 -35.89 -6.37 17.92
N GLY A 155 -34.72 -6.28 17.23
CA GLY A 155 -34.48 -6.91 15.96
C GLY A 155 -34.92 -6.07 14.77
N GLY A 156 -34.71 -6.60 13.56
CA GLY A 156 -35.06 -5.89 12.33
C GLY A 156 -34.46 -6.54 11.10
N LYS A 157 -34.63 -5.85 9.96
CA LYS A 157 -34.10 -6.26 8.66
C LYS A 157 -32.99 -5.30 8.21
N VAL A 158 -31.85 -5.86 7.82
CA VAL A 158 -30.66 -5.09 7.39
C VAL A 158 -30.20 -5.59 6.02
N ALA A 159 -29.99 -4.67 5.09
CA ALA A 159 -29.25 -4.91 3.86
C ALA A 159 -27.84 -4.31 3.99
N VAL A 160 -26.84 -5.01 3.49
CA VAL A 160 -25.45 -4.55 3.49
C VAL A 160 -25.06 -4.11 2.10
N ILE A 161 -24.71 -2.83 1.94
CA ILE A 161 -24.14 -2.34 0.67
C ILE A 161 -22.62 -2.35 0.85
N GLN A 162 -21.94 -3.10 -0.02
CA GLN A 162 -20.48 -3.24 0.04
C GLN A 162 -19.80 -2.57 -1.15
N HIS A 163 -18.58 -2.10 -0.90
CA HIS A 163 -17.78 -1.34 -1.83
C HIS A 163 -17.35 -2.17 -3.05
N MET A 164 -16.54 -3.21 -2.82
CA MET A 164 -15.95 -4.06 -3.85
C MET A 164 -15.91 -5.52 -3.37
N LEU A 165 -16.02 -6.47 -4.30
CA LEU A 165 -15.88 -7.92 -4.02
C LEU A 165 -14.44 -8.42 -4.18
N THR A 166 -13.55 -7.60 -4.68
CA THR A 166 -12.20 -8.00 -5.10
C THR A 166 -11.11 -7.49 -4.18
N THR A 167 -11.41 -6.52 -3.33
CA THR A 167 -10.44 -5.92 -2.40
C THR A 167 -10.62 -6.43 -0.98
N THR A 168 -9.52 -6.58 -0.23
CA THR A 168 -9.57 -6.98 1.19
C THR A 168 -10.38 -6.00 2.03
N THR A 169 -10.36 -4.70 1.71
CA THR A 169 -11.18 -3.70 2.39
C THR A 169 -12.68 -3.98 2.25
N GLY A 170 -13.15 -4.35 1.05
CA GLY A 170 -14.54 -4.70 0.81
C GLY A 170 -14.93 -6.04 1.42
N ILE A 171 -14.14 -7.08 1.17
CA ILE A 171 -14.39 -8.46 1.61
C ILE A 171 -14.43 -8.54 3.15
N ASP A 172 -13.36 -8.10 3.82
CA ASP A 172 -13.21 -8.30 5.26
C ASP A 172 -14.17 -7.41 6.05
N ARG A 173 -14.37 -6.16 5.63
CA ARG A 173 -15.33 -5.27 6.30
C ARG A 173 -16.75 -5.81 6.22
N THR A 174 -17.16 -6.31 5.05
CA THR A 174 -18.47 -6.92 4.86
C THR A 174 -18.62 -8.19 5.71
N ARG A 175 -17.60 -9.04 5.75
CA ARG A 175 -17.59 -10.24 6.58
C ARG A 175 -17.78 -9.89 8.06
N GLY A 176 -17.03 -8.92 8.58
CA GLY A 176 -17.16 -8.47 9.96
C GLY A 176 -18.56 -7.97 10.31
N VAL A 177 -19.17 -7.17 9.42
CA VAL A 177 -20.57 -6.70 9.58
C VAL A 177 -21.53 -7.90 9.66
N ILE A 178 -21.45 -8.83 8.73
CA ILE A 178 -22.33 -10.00 8.66
C ILE A 178 -22.17 -10.86 9.91
N ASP A 179 -20.95 -11.11 10.36
CA ASP A 179 -20.67 -11.91 11.55
C ASP A 179 -21.24 -11.26 12.83
N ALA A 180 -21.09 -9.94 12.97
CA ALA A 180 -21.65 -9.21 14.10
C ALA A 180 -23.19 -9.23 14.12
N LEU A 181 -23.83 -8.97 12.96
CA LEU A 181 -25.29 -9.01 12.84
C LEU A 181 -25.84 -10.42 13.08
N THR A 182 -25.16 -11.45 12.57
CA THR A 182 -25.52 -12.85 12.79
C THR A 182 -25.43 -13.21 14.27
N LYS A 183 -24.37 -12.76 14.94
CA LYS A 183 -24.17 -12.99 16.38
C LYS A 183 -25.24 -12.31 17.25
N ALA A 184 -25.79 -11.20 16.83
CA ALA A 184 -26.91 -10.52 17.53
C ALA A 184 -28.17 -11.40 17.58
N GLY A 185 -28.40 -12.26 16.58
CA GLY A 185 -29.41 -13.33 16.60
C GLY A 185 -30.86 -12.92 16.37
N ASN A 186 -31.17 -11.62 16.40
CA ASN A 186 -32.50 -11.06 16.20
C ASN A 186 -32.64 -10.21 14.93
N ILE A 187 -31.61 -10.21 14.07
CA ILE A 187 -31.57 -9.39 12.85
C ILE A 187 -31.61 -10.30 11.62
N GLU A 188 -32.55 -10.03 10.73
CA GLU A 188 -32.64 -10.65 9.41
C GLU A 188 -31.74 -9.91 8.43
N ILE A 189 -30.71 -10.57 7.91
CA ILE A 189 -29.83 -10.01 6.86
C ILE A 189 -30.49 -10.30 5.50
N LEU A 190 -30.97 -9.26 4.82
CA LEU A 190 -31.65 -9.36 3.52
C LEU A 190 -30.70 -9.72 2.37
N GLY A 191 -29.41 -9.43 2.52
CA GLY A 191 -28.38 -9.70 1.56
C GLY A 191 -27.22 -8.71 1.64
N SER A 192 -26.20 -8.98 0.83
CA SER A 192 -25.05 -8.10 0.61
C SER A 192 -24.97 -7.75 -0.87
N PHE A 193 -24.93 -6.45 -1.18
CA PHE A 193 -25.04 -5.91 -2.53
C PHE A 193 -23.80 -5.08 -2.85
N CYS A 194 -23.10 -5.45 -3.93
CA CYS A 194 -21.89 -4.75 -4.35
C CYS A 194 -22.25 -3.52 -5.21
N CYS A 195 -21.71 -2.36 -4.87
CA CYS A 195 -21.87 -1.14 -5.65
C CYS A 195 -20.68 -0.80 -6.56
N ASP A 196 -19.58 -1.56 -6.52
CA ASP A 196 -18.35 -1.34 -7.30
C ASP A 196 -17.88 0.13 -7.25
N ASN A 197 -17.90 0.71 -6.04
CA ASN A 197 -17.56 2.12 -5.79
C ASN A 197 -18.40 3.14 -6.60
N SER A 198 -19.62 2.77 -6.99
CA SER A 198 -20.53 3.62 -7.75
C SER A 198 -21.71 4.08 -6.89
N THR A 199 -21.86 5.40 -6.76
CA THR A 199 -23.01 6.00 -6.05
C THR A 199 -24.34 5.65 -6.71
N ASP A 200 -24.40 5.63 -8.04
CA ASP A 200 -25.61 5.31 -8.79
C ASP A 200 -26.04 3.86 -8.56
N ARG A 201 -25.08 2.93 -8.53
CA ARG A 201 -25.36 1.51 -8.21
C ARG A 201 -25.74 1.29 -6.75
N ALA A 202 -25.24 2.11 -5.84
CA ALA A 202 -25.62 2.05 -4.43
C ALA A 202 -27.05 2.55 -4.19
N GLN A 203 -27.61 3.37 -5.11
CA GLN A 203 -28.94 3.93 -5.02
C GLN A 203 -30.02 3.15 -5.82
N SER A 204 -29.59 2.26 -6.71
CA SER A 204 -30.49 1.46 -7.57
C SER A 204 -30.90 0.16 -6.89
#